data_6d91a2395be2429cc1cd96ccc20a7f33
#
_entry.id   6d91a2395be2429cc1cd96ccc20a7f33
#
_cell.length_a   1.000
_cell.length_b   1.000
_cell.length_c   1.000
_cell.angle_alpha   90.00
_cell.angle_beta   90.00
_cell.angle_gamma   90.00
#
_symmetry.space_group_name_H-M   'P 1'
#
loop_
_entity.id
_entity.type
_entity.pdbx_description
1 polymer ?
#
loop_
_entity_poly.entity_id
_entity_poly.type
_entity_poly.pdbx_seq_one_letter_code
_entity_poly.pdbx_strand_id
1 'polypeptide(L)' 'MKAFENLGWEVVRQKGSHIILTREGHIATLSVPKHKEVARGTLRGLINRAGLSVEEFLDSL' A
#
# COMPACT_ATOMS: atom_id res chain seq x y z
N MET A 1 2.90 4.06 4.49
CA MET A 1 2.05 3.09 5.21
C MET A 1 2.88 1.91 5.67
N LYS A 2 2.97 1.76 6.98
CA LYS A 2 3.93 0.83 7.57
C LYS A 2 3.72 -0.64 7.22
N ALA A 3 2.46 -1.06 7.11
CA ALA A 3 2.17 -2.46 6.77
C ALA A 3 2.71 -2.82 5.38
N PHE A 4 2.56 -1.94 4.41
CA PHE A 4 3.11 -2.17 3.08
C PHE A 4 4.63 -2.13 3.09
N GLU A 5 5.22 -1.24 3.87
CA GLU A 5 6.68 -1.18 4.02
C GLU A 5 7.23 -2.47 4.61
N ASN A 6 6.53 -3.05 5.59
CA ASN A 6 6.89 -4.34 6.16
C ASN A 6 6.84 -5.48 5.14
N LEU A 7 6.05 -5.31 4.09
CA LEU A 7 5.91 -6.29 3.00
C LEU A 7 6.84 -6.02 1.82
N GLY A 8 7.78 -5.09 1.98
CA GLY A 8 8.78 -4.80 0.96
C GLY A 8 8.45 -3.64 0.03
N TRP A 9 7.37 -2.93 0.29
CA TRP A 9 7.02 -1.73 -0.49
C TRP A 9 7.79 -0.53 0.00
N GLU A 10 8.23 0.32 -0.90
CA GLU A 10 9.00 1.53 -0.58
C GLU A 10 8.26 2.77 -1.03
N VAL A 11 8.28 3.80 -0.18
CA VAL A 11 7.76 5.12 -0.52
C VAL A 11 8.77 5.78 -1.44
N VAL A 12 8.39 6.04 -2.69
CA VAL A 12 9.28 6.66 -3.67
C VAL A 12 9.02 8.14 -3.86
N ARG A 13 7.80 8.58 -3.61
CA ARG A 13 7.45 10.00 -3.66
C ARG A 13 6.08 10.25 -3.07
N GLN A 14 5.78 11.53 -2.86
CA GLN A 14 4.45 12.00 -2.47
C GLN A 14 3.94 12.92 -3.56
N LYS A 15 2.75 12.68 -4.06
CA LYS A 15 2.12 13.52 -5.06
C LYS A 15 0.79 14.05 -4.51
N GLY A 16 0.76 15.34 -4.14
CA GLY A 16 -0.39 15.92 -3.49
C GLY A 16 -0.70 15.21 -2.18
N SER A 17 -1.92 14.71 -2.03
CA SER A 17 -2.36 13.99 -0.84
C SER A 17 -2.18 12.47 -0.97
N HIS A 18 -1.39 12.02 -1.95
CA HIS A 18 -1.15 10.59 -2.17
C HIS A 18 0.32 10.24 -1.98
N ILE A 19 0.56 9.11 -1.34
CA ILE A 19 1.91 8.55 -1.16
C ILE A 19 2.06 7.43 -2.18
N ILE A 20 3.13 7.49 -2.96
CA ILE A 20 3.38 6.51 -4.01
C ILE A 20 4.40 5.49 -3.53
N LEU A 21 4.03 4.22 -3.59
CA LEU A 21 4.90 3.12 -3.18
C LEU A 21 5.16 2.19 -4.36
N THR A 22 6.38 1.66 -4.42
CA THR A 22 6.75 0.64 -5.38
C THR A 22 7.43 -0.52 -4.66
N ARG A 23 7.48 -1.65 -5.33
CA ARG A 23 8.18 -2.83 -4.83
C ARG A 23 9.04 -3.41 -5.94
N GLU A 24 10.28 -3.72 -5.62
CA GLU A 24 11.20 -4.36 -6.57
C GLU A 24 10.63 -5.68 -7.07
N GLY A 25 10.66 -5.87 -8.38
CA GLY A 25 10.10 -7.05 -9.01
C GLY A 25 8.59 -7.02 -9.21
N HIS A 26 7.91 -5.95 -8.77
CA HIS A 26 6.47 -5.79 -8.94
C HIS A 26 6.18 -4.62 -9.86
N ILE A 27 5.39 -4.86 -10.89
CA ILE A 27 5.10 -3.82 -11.89
C ILE A 27 4.04 -2.81 -11.45
N ALA A 28 3.21 -3.17 -10.49
CA ALA A 28 2.16 -2.28 -10.00
C ALA A 28 2.73 -1.23 -9.05
N THR A 29 2.14 -0.04 -9.10
CA THR A 29 2.46 1.06 -8.19
C THR A 29 1.26 1.29 -7.28
N LEU A 30 1.49 1.47 -6.00
CA LEU A 30 0.44 1.77 -5.06
C LEU A 30 0.35 3.28 -4.85
N SER A 31 -0.88 3.80 -4.87
CA SER A 31 -1.15 5.21 -4.55
C SER A 31 -2.05 5.23 -3.31
N VAL A 32 -1.45 5.54 -2.17
CA VAL A 32 -2.14 5.51 -0.88
C VAL A 32 -2.53 6.92 -0.46
N PRO A 33 -3.82 7.19 -0.20
CA PRO A 33 -4.22 8.51 0.28
C PRO A 33 -3.54 8.83 1.60
N LYS A 34 -3.01 10.04 1.70
CA LYS A 34 -2.38 10.51 2.93
C LYS A 34 -3.44 11.00 3.91
N HIS A 35 -4.22 10.07 4.42
CA HIS A 35 -5.27 10.36 5.39
C HIS A 35 -4.99 9.58 6.67
N LYS A 36 -5.52 10.10 7.77
CA LYS A 36 -5.39 9.45 9.07
C LYS A 36 -6.06 8.08 9.06
N GLU A 37 -7.16 7.97 8.35
CA GLU A 37 -7.88 6.73 8.17
C GLU A 37 -8.13 6.47 6.68
N VAL A 38 -7.83 5.26 6.24
CA VAL A 38 -8.09 4.85 4.87
C VAL A 38 -9.38 4.03 4.86
N ALA A 39 -10.32 4.39 3.99
CA ALA A 39 -11.57 3.66 3.86
C ALA A 39 -11.31 2.19 3.53
N ARG A 40 -12.16 1.31 4.08
CA ARG A 40 -12.00 -0.14 3.88
C ARG A 40 -11.97 -0.55 2.42
N GLY A 41 -12.83 0.03 1.60
CA GLY A 41 -12.86 -0.27 0.17
C GLY A 41 -11.57 0.12 -0.54
N THR A 42 -11.03 1.29 -0.19
CA THR A 42 -9.75 1.77 -0.75
C THR A 42 -8.62 0.86 -0.30
N LEU A 43 -8.58 0.50 0.97
CA LEU A 43 -7.54 -0.37 1.51
C LEU A 43 -7.58 -1.75 0.87
N ARG A 44 -8.77 -2.32 0.71
CA ARG A 44 -8.93 -3.63 0.08
C ARG A 44 -8.45 -3.60 -1.38
N GLY A 45 -8.73 -2.52 -2.11
CA GLY A 45 -8.25 -2.34 -3.47
C GLY A 45 -6.72 -2.29 -3.53
N LEU A 46 -6.10 -1.61 -2.57
CA LEU A 46 -4.64 -1.55 -2.48
C LEU A 46 -4.04 -2.92 -2.18
N ILE A 47 -4.64 -3.68 -1.28
CA ILE A 47 -4.19 -5.03 -0.94
C ILE A 47 -4.25 -5.92 -2.19
N ASN A 48 -5.35 -5.87 -2.94
CA ASN A 48 -5.49 -6.61 -4.17
C ASN A 48 -4.45 -6.20 -5.22
N ARG A 49 -4.23 -4.91 -5.37
CA ARG A 49 -3.26 -4.38 -6.34
C ARG A 49 -1.83 -4.81 -5.99
N ALA A 50 -1.55 -4.94 -4.71
CA ALA A 50 -0.25 -5.40 -4.23
C ALA A 50 -0.06 -6.92 -4.39
N GLY A 51 -1.09 -7.64 -4.81
CA GLY A 51 -1.03 -9.09 -4.96
C GLY A 51 -1.10 -9.83 -3.63
N LEU A 52 -1.64 -9.19 -2.60
CA LEU A 52 -1.69 -9.74 -1.25
C LEU A 52 -3.09 -10.24 -0.91
N SER A 53 -3.16 -11.15 0.04
CA SER A 53 -4.42 -11.48 0.69
C SER A 53 -4.62 -10.56 1.91
N VAL A 54 -5.85 -10.47 2.39
CA VAL A 54 -6.15 -9.71 3.60
C VAL A 54 -5.38 -10.28 4.79
N GLU A 55 -5.26 -11.60 4.86
CA GLU A 55 -4.52 -12.27 5.93
C GLU A 55 -3.05 -11.88 5.95
N GLU A 56 -2.41 -11.86 4.79
CA GLU A 56 -1.01 -11.44 4.66
C GLU A 56 -0.82 -10.00 5.13
N PHE A 57 -1.75 -9.13 4.77
CA PHE A 57 -1.70 -7.74 5.18
C PHE A 57 -1.84 -7.61 6.70
N LEU A 58 -2.80 -8.31 7.30
CA LEU A 58 -3.02 -8.26 8.75
C LEU A 58 -1.82 -8.80 9.52
N ASP A 59 -1.18 -9.85 9.01
CA ASP A 59 0.00 -10.42 9.65
C ASP A 59 1.20 -9.48 9.63
N SER A 60 1.19 -8.47 8.78
CA SER A 60 2.29 -7.49 8.66
C SER A 60 2.11 -6.26 9.55
N LEU A 61 1.01 -6.15 10.23
CA LEU A 61 0.75 -5.01 11.11
C LEU A 61 1.58 -5.04 12.39
#